data_94dc8333ecc676e44887e9954e1c11c6
#
_entry.id   94dc8333ecc676e44887e9954e1c11c6
#
_cell.length_a   1.000
_cell.length_b   1.000
_cell.length_c   1.000
_cell.angle_alpha   90.00
_cell.angle_beta   90.00
_cell.angle_gamma   90.00
#
_symmetry.space_group_name_H-M   'P 1'
#
loop_
_entity.id
_entity.type
_entity.pdbx_description
1 polymer ?
#
loop_
_entity_poly.entity_id
_entity_poly.type
_entity_poly.pdbx_seq_one_letter_code
_entity_poly.pdbx_strand_id
1 'polypeptide(L)'
;MGQLVNGVWTKGSVSNNQKDGSFKRVDSVFRNEISINSQIYKPETNRYHLYVSYACPWAHRTLIFRYLKKLENHISVDYVHPDMLDNGWSFLKNFPKTTGDSLYGKKYVHEIYQISEKNVSSKATVPILWDKKTNTIVNNESAEIIRIMNSAFNDITKNYDDYYPSNLRIEIDKINKVIYENINNGVYKSGFSRTQEAYEDAVKKLFSSLEMIDEILENKEYLVGNVLTEADIRLIPTLLRFDSVYYCLLYTSPSPRDVIQ
;
A
#
# COMPACT_ATOMS: atom_id res chain seq x y z
N MET A 1 -5.25 16.57 4.44
CA MET A 1 -4.44 15.86 3.39
C MET A 1 -4.32 16.74 2.16
N GLY A 2 -3.33 16.53 1.29
CA GLY A 2 -3.13 17.28 0.07
C GLY A 2 -2.67 16.38 -1.08
N GLN A 3 -2.30 17.01 -2.19
CA GLN A 3 -1.71 16.35 -3.35
C GLN A 3 -0.74 17.29 -4.08
N LEU A 4 0.10 16.74 -4.92
CA LEU A 4 0.90 17.49 -5.87
C LEU A 4 0.07 17.81 -7.12
N VAL A 5 0.13 19.05 -7.56
CA VAL A 5 -0.44 19.53 -8.82
C VAL A 5 0.67 20.29 -9.56
N ASN A 6 1.10 19.76 -10.69
CA ASN A 6 2.24 20.31 -11.45
C ASN A 6 3.48 20.58 -10.55
N GLY A 7 3.79 19.62 -9.68
CA GLY A 7 4.91 19.71 -8.74
C GLY A 7 4.70 20.60 -7.52
N VAL A 8 3.55 21.26 -7.37
CA VAL A 8 3.24 22.13 -6.23
C VAL A 8 2.34 21.40 -5.23
N TRP A 9 2.76 21.36 -3.95
CA TRP A 9 1.92 20.80 -2.91
C TRP A 9 0.69 21.66 -2.64
N THR A 10 -0.48 21.11 -2.89
CA THR A 10 -1.76 21.76 -2.69
C THR A 10 -2.45 21.12 -1.49
N LYS A 11 -2.68 21.93 -0.44
CA LYS A 11 -3.44 21.50 0.75
C LYS A 11 -4.93 21.42 0.43
N GLY A 12 -5.62 20.56 1.15
CA GLY A 12 -7.07 20.43 1.06
C GLY A 12 -7.49 19.02 0.68
N SER A 13 -8.74 18.73 0.98
CA SER A 13 -9.37 17.48 0.61
C SER A 13 -9.60 17.46 -0.89
N VAL A 14 -8.71 16.82 -1.63
CA VAL A 14 -9.13 16.32 -2.94
C VAL A 14 -10.08 15.18 -2.62
N SER A 15 -11.36 15.48 -2.67
CA SER A 15 -12.40 14.49 -2.46
C SER A 15 -12.23 13.37 -3.49
N ASN A 16 -11.88 12.19 -3.03
CA ASN A 16 -11.92 10.99 -3.87
C ASN A 16 -13.36 10.46 -4.02
N ASN A 17 -14.34 11.23 -3.53
CA ASN A 17 -15.73 10.83 -3.58
C ASN A 17 -16.30 11.15 -4.96
N GLN A 18 -17.00 10.17 -5.51
CA GLN A 18 -17.76 10.32 -6.73
C GLN A 18 -19.04 11.13 -6.46
N LYS A 19 -19.77 11.48 -7.51
CA LYS A 19 -21.05 12.22 -7.39
C LYS A 19 -22.11 11.49 -6.57
N ASP A 20 -22.08 10.17 -6.56
CA ASP A 20 -22.95 9.30 -5.77
C ASP A 20 -22.54 9.16 -4.30
N GLY A 21 -21.47 9.84 -3.88
CA GLY A 21 -20.92 9.77 -2.51
C GLY A 21 -19.98 8.59 -2.26
N SER A 22 -19.75 7.71 -3.24
CA SER A 22 -18.83 6.60 -3.10
C SER A 22 -17.37 7.08 -3.12
N PHE A 23 -16.50 6.34 -2.39
CA PHE A 23 -15.06 6.61 -2.40
C PHE A 23 -14.38 5.83 -3.53
N LYS A 24 -13.56 6.51 -4.33
CA LYS A 24 -12.72 5.90 -5.36
C LYS A 24 -11.24 6.18 -5.07
N ARG A 25 -10.42 5.12 -5.02
CA ARG A 25 -8.97 5.26 -4.90
C ARG A 25 -8.36 5.70 -6.23
N VAL A 26 -7.43 6.64 -6.17
CA VAL A 26 -6.66 7.08 -7.35
C VAL A 26 -5.49 6.11 -7.55
N ASP A 27 -5.22 5.77 -8.81
CA ASP A 27 -4.14 4.87 -9.17
C ASP A 27 -2.75 5.48 -8.89
N SER A 28 -1.79 4.60 -8.64
CA SER A 28 -0.38 4.94 -8.48
C SER A 28 0.22 5.33 -9.83
N VAL A 29 1.07 6.37 -9.85
CA VAL A 29 1.62 6.95 -11.11
C VAL A 29 2.98 6.39 -11.49
N PHE A 30 3.76 5.87 -10.55
CA PHE A 30 5.07 5.27 -10.81
C PHE A 30 4.93 3.75 -10.81
N ARG A 31 5.11 3.13 -11.99
CA ARG A 31 4.80 1.71 -12.23
C ARG A 31 5.92 0.96 -12.99
N ASN A 32 7.19 1.39 -12.78
CA ASN A 32 8.33 0.70 -13.37
C ASN A 32 8.65 -0.59 -12.59
N GLU A 33 9.38 -1.50 -13.24
CA GLU A 33 9.80 -2.79 -12.69
C GLU A 33 11.32 -2.87 -12.54
N ILE A 34 11.76 -3.62 -11.53
CA ILE A 34 13.17 -4.05 -11.42
C ILE A 34 13.26 -5.43 -12.05
N SER A 35 14.15 -5.59 -13.01
CA SER A 35 14.37 -6.85 -13.71
C SER A 35 15.82 -6.95 -14.18
N ILE A 36 16.35 -8.18 -14.25
CA ILE A 36 17.67 -8.44 -14.81
C ILE A 36 17.81 -7.98 -16.28
N ASN A 37 16.69 -7.99 -17.01
CA ASN A 37 16.60 -7.56 -18.40
C ASN A 37 16.34 -6.07 -18.56
N SER A 38 16.06 -5.33 -17.47
CA SER A 38 15.83 -3.89 -17.54
C SER A 38 17.11 -3.17 -17.95
N GLN A 39 16.99 -2.15 -18.79
CA GLN A 39 18.11 -1.28 -19.15
C GLN A 39 18.45 -0.30 -18.00
N ILE A 40 17.47 0.08 -17.21
CA ILE A 40 17.60 1.12 -16.19
C ILE A 40 17.60 0.50 -14.78
N TYR A 41 16.57 -0.26 -14.42
CA TYR A 41 16.35 -0.76 -13.06
C TYR A 41 16.76 -2.24 -12.96
N LYS A 42 18.05 -2.49 -12.76
CA LYS A 42 18.58 -3.85 -12.52
C LYS A 42 18.62 -4.15 -11.03
N PRO A 43 18.43 -5.41 -10.60
CA PRO A 43 18.61 -5.77 -9.20
C PRO A 43 20.08 -5.59 -8.80
N GLU A 44 20.32 -4.77 -7.81
CA GLU A 44 21.66 -4.47 -7.27
C GLU A 44 21.56 -4.32 -5.73
N THR A 45 22.51 -4.86 -4.98
CA THR A 45 22.59 -4.71 -3.52
C THR A 45 22.81 -3.24 -3.17
N ASN A 46 22.09 -2.76 -2.13
CA ASN A 46 22.19 -1.38 -1.63
C ASN A 46 21.83 -0.27 -2.63
N ARG A 47 21.26 -0.59 -3.79
CA ARG A 47 20.80 0.40 -4.76
C ARG A 47 19.43 0.97 -4.41
N TYR A 48 18.54 0.13 -3.91
CA TYR A 48 17.16 0.52 -3.68
C TYR A 48 16.88 0.87 -2.23
N HIS A 49 15.84 1.68 -2.04
CA HIS A 49 15.39 2.14 -0.74
C HIS A 49 13.86 2.13 -0.67
N LEU A 50 13.30 1.79 0.49
CA LEU A 50 11.87 1.86 0.75
C LEU A 50 11.55 3.02 1.67
N TYR A 51 10.54 3.82 1.30
CA TYR A 51 9.87 4.70 2.24
C TYR A 51 8.52 4.09 2.63
N VAL A 52 8.29 3.92 3.92
CA VAL A 52 7.13 3.21 4.47
C VAL A 52 6.59 3.91 5.71
N SER A 53 5.36 3.56 6.12
CA SER A 53 4.82 3.90 7.44
C SER A 53 4.27 2.65 8.11
N TYR A 54 4.50 2.50 9.40
CA TYR A 54 3.87 1.45 10.20
C TYR A 54 2.34 1.56 10.24
N ALA A 55 1.78 2.77 10.08
CA ALA A 55 0.35 2.98 9.99
C ALA A 55 -0.26 2.47 8.66
N CYS A 56 0.53 2.43 7.57
CA CYS A 56 0.04 2.13 6.24
C CYS A 56 -0.05 0.62 5.97
N PRO A 57 -1.25 0.05 5.74
CA PRO A 57 -1.40 -1.38 5.43
C PRO A 57 -0.79 -1.76 4.07
N TRP A 58 -0.78 -0.83 3.13
CA TRP A 58 -0.18 -1.02 1.81
C TRP A 58 1.35 -1.15 1.90
N ALA A 59 1.99 -0.29 2.72
CA ALA A 59 3.43 -0.36 2.97
C ALA A 59 3.80 -1.61 3.80
N HIS A 60 2.94 -2.07 4.69
CA HIS A 60 3.18 -3.28 5.50
C HIS A 60 3.42 -4.52 4.62
N ARG A 61 2.72 -4.68 3.48
CA ARG A 61 2.98 -5.77 2.53
C ARG A 61 4.43 -5.80 2.07
N THR A 62 4.99 -4.64 1.76
CA THR A 62 6.36 -4.53 1.25
C THR A 62 7.40 -4.84 2.32
N LEU A 63 7.10 -4.53 3.58
CA LEU A 63 7.94 -4.93 4.71
C LEU A 63 7.92 -6.44 4.94
N ILE A 64 6.75 -7.08 4.82
CA ILE A 64 6.62 -8.55 4.91
C ILE A 64 7.48 -9.20 3.82
N PHE A 65 7.34 -8.77 2.55
CA PHE A 65 8.14 -9.32 1.46
C PHE A 65 9.63 -9.05 1.61
N ARG A 66 10.01 -7.84 2.09
CA ARG A 66 11.41 -7.52 2.37
C ARG A 66 12.03 -8.50 3.38
N TYR A 67 11.27 -8.90 4.40
CA TYR A 67 11.69 -9.89 5.39
C TYR A 67 11.70 -11.30 4.78
N LEU A 68 10.60 -11.78 4.21
CA LEU A 68 10.46 -13.12 3.64
C LEU A 68 11.52 -13.41 2.57
N LYS A 69 11.86 -12.41 1.76
CA LYS A 69 12.86 -12.52 0.68
C LYS A 69 14.30 -12.19 1.12
N LYS A 70 14.55 -12.01 2.43
CA LYS A 70 15.88 -11.71 3.02
C LYS A 70 16.53 -10.47 2.40
N LEU A 71 15.72 -9.42 2.16
CA LEU A 71 16.15 -8.20 1.50
C LEU A 71 16.62 -7.10 2.47
N GLU A 72 16.66 -7.35 3.80
CA GLU A 72 16.98 -6.35 4.81
C GLU A 72 18.38 -5.75 4.62
N ASN A 73 19.33 -6.55 4.17
CA ASN A 73 20.70 -6.11 3.90
C ASN A 73 20.90 -5.59 2.47
N HIS A 74 19.87 -5.64 1.61
CA HIS A 74 19.95 -5.29 0.18
C HIS A 74 19.12 -4.07 -0.18
N ILE A 75 18.00 -3.84 0.52
CA ILE A 75 17.10 -2.71 0.32
C ILE A 75 16.97 -1.98 1.67
N SER A 76 17.51 -0.78 1.77
CA SER A 76 17.38 0.08 2.96
C SER A 76 15.95 0.60 3.12
N VAL A 77 15.59 1.07 4.32
CA VAL A 77 14.23 1.52 4.61
C VAL A 77 14.22 2.72 5.56
N ASP A 78 13.38 3.69 5.26
CA ASP A 78 13.01 4.78 6.16
C ASP A 78 11.52 4.72 6.51
N TYR A 79 11.24 5.04 7.78
CA TYR A 79 9.90 5.03 8.35
C TYR A 79 9.43 6.45 8.60
N VAL A 80 8.36 6.84 7.89
CA VAL A 80 7.70 8.13 8.09
C VAL A 80 6.81 8.12 9.34
N HIS A 81 6.47 9.32 9.82
CA HIS A 81 5.55 9.50 10.94
C HIS A 81 4.19 8.85 10.65
N PRO A 82 3.55 8.17 11.61
CA PRO A 82 2.27 7.49 11.37
C PRO A 82 1.12 8.44 11.07
N ASP A 83 1.15 9.66 11.58
CA ASP A 83 0.09 10.64 11.36
C ASP A 83 0.30 11.38 10.04
N MET A 84 -0.72 11.35 9.20
CA MET A 84 -0.76 12.07 7.94
C MET A 84 -1.59 13.34 8.09
N LEU A 85 -0.90 14.47 8.34
CA LEU A 85 -1.52 15.77 8.56
C LEU A 85 -1.64 16.59 7.24
N ASP A 86 -1.81 17.90 7.34
CA ASP A 86 -2.03 18.82 6.20
C ASP A 86 -0.98 18.74 5.10
N ASN A 87 0.28 18.51 5.49
CA ASN A 87 1.39 18.35 4.55
C ASN A 87 1.63 16.89 4.11
N GLY A 88 0.67 15.99 4.38
CA GLY A 88 0.80 14.56 4.07
C GLY A 88 1.76 13.84 5.03
N TRP A 89 2.35 12.76 4.56
CA TRP A 89 3.35 11.98 5.31
C TRP A 89 4.59 12.83 5.60
N SER A 90 5.03 12.84 6.87
CA SER A 90 6.21 13.59 7.31
C SER A 90 7.34 12.68 7.77
N PHE A 91 8.58 13.19 7.70
CA PHE A 91 9.77 12.55 8.22
C PHE A 91 10.12 13.01 9.65
N LEU A 92 9.14 13.47 10.43
CA LEU A 92 9.32 13.83 11.82
C LEU A 92 9.75 12.61 12.64
N LYS A 93 10.71 12.82 13.56
CA LYS A 93 11.31 11.76 14.41
C LYS A 93 10.73 11.69 15.83
N ASN A 94 9.64 12.41 16.08
CA ASN A 94 9.02 12.53 17.41
C ASN A 94 8.03 11.39 17.74
N PHE A 95 7.99 10.34 16.94
CA PHE A 95 7.22 9.13 17.19
C PHE A 95 8.17 7.91 17.24
N PRO A 96 7.91 6.91 18.11
CA PRO A 96 8.76 5.71 18.20
C PRO A 96 8.96 5.01 16.86
N LYS A 97 10.20 4.63 16.55
CA LYS A 97 10.62 3.92 15.35
C LYS A 97 10.55 4.73 14.04
N THR A 98 10.24 6.03 14.06
CA THR A 98 10.43 6.88 12.87
C THR A 98 11.90 7.19 12.67
N THR A 99 12.38 7.15 11.42
CA THR A 99 13.82 7.31 11.12
C THR A 99 14.17 8.70 10.59
N GLY A 100 13.19 9.40 10.04
CA GLY A 100 13.43 10.55 9.18
C GLY A 100 13.77 10.10 7.74
N ASP A 101 14.13 11.06 6.89
CA ASP A 101 14.68 10.79 5.56
C ASP A 101 16.20 10.73 5.63
N SER A 102 16.75 9.52 5.48
CA SER A 102 18.20 9.29 5.57
C SER A 102 18.93 9.63 4.27
N LEU A 103 18.23 9.79 3.16
CA LEU A 103 18.85 10.01 1.85
C LEU A 103 19.01 11.50 1.51
N TYR A 104 17.99 12.30 1.77
CA TYR A 104 17.94 13.71 1.31
C TYR A 104 17.63 14.70 2.42
N GLY A 105 17.33 14.24 3.65
CA GLY A 105 16.99 15.10 4.78
C GLY A 105 15.70 15.90 4.59
N LYS A 106 14.77 15.38 3.80
CA LYS A 106 13.50 16.03 3.52
C LYS A 106 12.56 16.01 4.71
N LYS A 107 11.60 16.92 4.73
CA LYS A 107 10.60 17.02 5.80
C LYS A 107 9.33 16.22 5.49
N TYR A 108 8.99 16.09 4.22
CA TYR A 108 7.74 15.47 3.76
C TYR A 108 7.95 14.52 2.59
N VAL A 109 7.12 13.50 2.49
CA VAL A 109 7.17 12.51 1.41
C VAL A 109 6.91 13.13 0.03
N HIS A 110 6.05 14.17 -0.06
CA HIS A 110 5.80 14.83 -1.34
C HIS A 110 7.07 15.48 -1.93
N GLU A 111 8.07 15.85 -1.11
CA GLU A 111 9.34 16.35 -1.61
C GLU A 111 10.18 15.25 -2.31
N ILE A 112 10.02 13.97 -1.89
CA ILE A 112 10.64 12.83 -2.59
C ILE A 112 10.01 12.66 -3.99
N TYR A 113 8.69 12.83 -4.11
CA TYR A 113 8.02 12.83 -5.41
C TYR A 113 8.53 13.95 -6.32
N GLN A 114 8.74 15.15 -5.78
CA GLN A 114 9.28 16.31 -6.52
C GLN A 114 10.74 16.10 -6.95
N ILE A 115 11.56 15.36 -6.19
CA ILE A 115 12.91 14.96 -6.62
C ILE A 115 12.82 14.00 -7.81
N SER A 116 11.90 13.02 -7.74
CA SER A 116 11.70 12.04 -8.82
C SER A 116 11.22 12.68 -10.11
N GLU A 117 10.24 13.57 -10.01
CA GLU A 117 9.64 14.26 -11.15
C GLU A 117 9.15 15.64 -10.74
N LYS A 118 9.83 16.68 -11.26
CA LYS A 118 9.62 18.07 -10.83
C LYS A 118 8.17 18.55 -10.98
N ASN A 119 7.48 18.14 -12.04
CA ASN A 119 6.12 18.59 -12.37
C ASN A 119 5.06 17.51 -12.12
N VAL A 120 5.33 16.55 -11.24
CA VAL A 120 4.40 15.45 -10.97
C VAL A 120 3.06 15.95 -10.43
N SER A 121 1.98 15.35 -10.91
CA SER A 121 0.63 15.54 -10.37
C SER A 121 0.12 14.22 -9.81
N SER A 122 0.14 14.06 -8.48
CA SER A 122 -0.27 12.82 -7.82
C SER A 122 -0.49 13.02 -6.32
N LYS A 123 -1.09 12.03 -5.67
CA LYS A 123 -1.00 11.88 -4.21
C LYS A 123 0.38 11.37 -3.84
N ALA A 124 1.01 11.96 -2.82
CA ALA A 124 2.25 11.46 -2.26
C ALA A 124 1.94 10.39 -1.22
N THR A 125 2.08 9.14 -1.61
CA THR A 125 1.71 7.95 -0.81
C THR A 125 2.93 7.12 -0.45
N VAL A 126 2.78 6.21 0.50
CA VAL A 126 3.71 5.12 0.81
C VAL A 126 2.99 3.78 0.61
N PRO A 127 3.70 2.69 0.21
CA PRO A 127 5.14 2.58 0.05
C PRO A 127 5.67 3.31 -1.18
N ILE A 128 6.98 3.61 -1.15
CA ILE A 128 7.75 4.05 -2.32
C ILE A 128 8.95 3.13 -2.45
N LEU A 129 9.14 2.53 -3.61
CA LEU A 129 10.38 1.87 -3.99
C LEU A 129 11.23 2.87 -4.78
N TRP A 130 12.31 3.32 -4.18
CA TRP A 130 13.21 4.36 -4.66
C TRP A 130 14.49 3.78 -5.24
N ASP A 131 14.99 4.32 -6.33
CA ASP A 131 16.31 4.04 -6.89
C ASP A 131 17.30 5.16 -6.54
N LYS A 132 18.28 4.88 -5.69
CA LYS A 132 19.32 5.82 -5.28
C LYS A 132 20.29 6.18 -6.42
N LYS A 133 20.38 5.35 -7.47
CA LYS A 133 21.29 5.56 -8.60
C LYS A 133 20.74 6.57 -9.58
N THR A 134 19.45 6.52 -9.86
CA THR A 134 18.78 7.44 -10.78
C THR A 134 18.08 8.59 -10.08
N ASN A 135 17.96 8.55 -8.75
CA ASN A 135 17.20 9.49 -7.94
C ASN A 135 15.74 9.60 -8.40
N THR A 136 15.10 8.46 -8.61
CA THR A 136 13.70 8.38 -9.05
C THR A 136 12.90 7.35 -8.29
N ILE A 137 11.59 7.54 -8.25
CA ILE A 137 10.65 6.51 -7.80
C ILE A 137 10.58 5.43 -8.89
N VAL A 138 10.91 4.20 -8.53
CA VAL A 138 10.71 3.04 -9.42
C VAL A 138 9.23 2.70 -9.46
N ASN A 139 8.64 2.52 -8.27
CA ASN A 139 7.26 2.07 -8.16
C ASN A 139 6.65 2.54 -6.82
N ASN A 140 5.37 2.91 -6.81
CA ASN A 140 4.61 3.26 -5.61
C ASN A 140 3.28 2.48 -5.50
N GLU A 141 3.16 1.36 -6.22
CA GLU A 141 2.05 0.42 -6.09
C GLU A 141 2.49 -0.82 -5.30
N SER A 142 1.94 -0.99 -4.12
CA SER A 142 2.36 -2.06 -3.20
C SER A 142 2.24 -3.46 -3.80
N ALA A 143 1.20 -3.70 -4.59
CA ALA A 143 0.95 -4.98 -5.24
C ALA A 143 2.03 -5.36 -6.27
N GLU A 144 2.62 -4.37 -6.93
CA GLU A 144 3.72 -4.58 -7.87
C GLU A 144 5.06 -4.64 -7.15
N ILE A 145 5.27 -3.79 -6.15
CA ILE A 145 6.49 -3.80 -5.34
C ILE A 145 6.72 -5.20 -4.73
N ILE A 146 5.67 -5.84 -4.19
CA ILE A 146 5.82 -7.19 -3.64
C ILE A 146 6.16 -8.22 -4.71
N ARG A 147 5.63 -8.14 -5.92
CA ARG A 147 5.97 -9.00 -7.06
C ARG A 147 7.39 -8.77 -7.55
N ILE A 148 7.85 -7.53 -7.57
CA ILE A 148 9.26 -7.19 -7.84
C ILE A 148 10.17 -7.86 -6.79
N MET A 149 9.85 -7.72 -5.50
CA MET A 149 10.63 -8.33 -4.42
C MET A 149 10.58 -9.87 -4.45
N ASN A 150 9.48 -10.44 -4.88
CA ASN A 150 9.29 -11.89 -4.96
C ASN A 150 10.30 -12.58 -5.90
N SER A 151 10.72 -11.90 -6.97
CA SER A 151 11.51 -12.55 -8.03
C SER A 151 12.83 -11.85 -8.40
N ALA A 152 12.84 -10.51 -8.44
CA ALA A 152 13.95 -9.76 -9.05
C ALA A 152 15.29 -9.95 -8.33
N PHE A 153 15.31 -10.23 -7.04
CA PHE A 153 16.50 -10.31 -6.20
C PHE A 153 16.92 -11.73 -5.82
N ASN A 154 16.31 -12.76 -6.39
CA ASN A 154 16.54 -14.15 -6.02
C ASN A 154 18.03 -14.55 -6.13
N ASP A 155 18.70 -14.13 -7.20
CA ASP A 155 20.12 -14.43 -7.40
C ASP A 155 21.05 -13.71 -6.41
N ILE A 156 20.61 -12.56 -5.88
CA ILE A 156 21.36 -11.80 -4.89
C ILE A 156 21.20 -12.43 -3.50
N THR A 157 19.94 -12.71 -3.09
CA THR A 157 19.63 -13.24 -1.76
C THR A 157 19.79 -14.76 -1.66
N LYS A 158 19.88 -15.47 -2.79
CA LYS A 158 19.79 -16.94 -2.89
C LYS A 158 18.53 -17.49 -2.25
N ASN A 159 17.48 -16.70 -2.22
CA ASN A 159 16.15 -17.06 -1.75
C ASN A 159 15.21 -17.16 -2.96
N TYR A 160 14.83 -18.39 -3.31
CA TYR A 160 13.98 -18.71 -4.45
C TYR A 160 12.53 -19.03 -4.05
N ASP A 161 12.17 -18.80 -2.79
CA ASP A 161 10.78 -18.93 -2.34
C ASP A 161 9.88 -18.05 -3.23
N ASP A 162 8.81 -18.66 -3.76
CA ASP A 162 7.90 -18.00 -4.68
C ASP A 162 6.48 -17.93 -4.09
N TYR A 163 6.06 -16.73 -3.73
CA TYR A 163 4.74 -16.43 -3.17
C TYR A 163 3.68 -16.12 -4.24
N TYR A 164 4.07 -16.23 -5.54
CA TYR A 164 3.18 -16.08 -6.69
C TYR A 164 3.51 -17.14 -7.76
N PRO A 165 3.49 -18.44 -7.38
CA PRO A 165 3.93 -19.52 -8.25
C PRO A 165 3.01 -19.69 -9.46
N SER A 166 3.60 -20.02 -10.61
CA SER A 166 2.93 -20.03 -11.92
C SER A 166 1.66 -20.86 -12.00
N ASN A 167 1.65 -22.00 -11.29
CA ASN A 167 0.52 -22.94 -11.25
C ASN A 167 -0.66 -22.44 -10.40
N LEU A 168 -0.48 -21.44 -9.54
CA LEU A 168 -1.53 -20.89 -8.67
C LEU A 168 -1.95 -19.47 -9.06
N ARG A 169 -1.30 -18.83 -10.04
CA ARG A 169 -1.52 -17.41 -10.41
C ARG A 169 -2.96 -17.07 -10.70
N ILE A 170 -3.67 -17.92 -11.42
CA ILE A 170 -5.07 -17.66 -11.79
C ILE A 170 -5.95 -17.57 -10.54
N GLU A 171 -5.75 -18.50 -9.59
CA GLU A 171 -6.51 -18.53 -8.34
C GLU A 171 -6.13 -17.36 -7.43
N ILE A 172 -4.81 -17.08 -7.31
CA ILE A 172 -4.28 -15.95 -6.56
C ILE A 172 -4.84 -14.62 -7.10
N ASP A 173 -4.82 -14.41 -8.41
CA ASP A 173 -5.33 -13.16 -9.01
C ASP A 173 -6.84 -13.03 -8.83
N LYS A 174 -7.59 -14.13 -8.92
CA LYS A 174 -9.03 -14.14 -8.68
C LYS A 174 -9.36 -13.72 -7.25
N ILE A 175 -8.74 -14.32 -6.25
CA ILE A 175 -9.00 -13.98 -4.84
C ILE A 175 -8.45 -12.58 -4.50
N ASN A 176 -7.29 -12.20 -5.04
CA ASN A 176 -6.70 -10.87 -4.85
C ASN A 176 -7.63 -9.76 -5.35
N LYS A 177 -8.38 -9.98 -6.42
CA LYS A 177 -9.37 -9.01 -6.91
C LYS A 177 -10.46 -8.77 -5.87
N VAL A 178 -11.03 -9.82 -5.29
CA VAL A 178 -12.05 -9.70 -4.24
C VAL A 178 -11.46 -9.02 -2.99
N ILE A 179 -10.30 -9.49 -2.52
CA ILE A 179 -9.61 -8.92 -1.35
C ILE A 179 -9.34 -7.43 -1.58
N TYR A 180 -8.82 -7.05 -2.74
CA TYR A 180 -8.49 -5.66 -3.05
C TYR A 180 -9.73 -4.77 -3.08
N GLU A 181 -10.76 -5.18 -3.83
CA GLU A 181 -11.94 -4.35 -4.07
C GLU A 181 -12.85 -4.24 -2.85
N ASN A 182 -13.09 -5.37 -2.15
CA ASN A 182 -14.12 -5.46 -1.14
C ASN A 182 -13.58 -5.42 0.30
N ILE A 183 -12.32 -5.83 0.53
CA ILE A 183 -11.74 -5.83 1.88
C ILE A 183 -10.73 -4.69 2.02
N ASN A 184 -9.61 -4.70 1.28
CA ASN A 184 -8.57 -3.69 1.46
C ASN A 184 -9.04 -2.27 1.10
N ASN A 185 -9.79 -2.09 0.02
CA ASN A 185 -10.46 -0.84 -0.29
C ASN A 185 -11.85 -0.73 0.37
N GLY A 186 -12.49 -1.85 0.67
CA GLY A 186 -13.81 -1.91 1.28
C GLY A 186 -13.89 -1.12 2.59
N VAL A 187 -12.90 -1.28 3.47
CA VAL A 187 -12.82 -0.51 4.73
C VAL A 187 -12.75 1.00 4.49
N TYR A 188 -12.06 1.45 3.43
CA TYR A 188 -12.03 2.87 3.07
C TYR A 188 -13.30 3.32 2.33
N LYS A 189 -13.84 2.46 1.46
CA LYS A 189 -15.13 2.75 0.80
C LYS A 189 -16.23 2.94 1.82
N SER A 190 -16.31 2.08 2.82
CA SER A 190 -17.29 2.20 3.93
C SER A 190 -17.03 3.44 4.77
N GLY A 191 -15.80 3.63 5.27
CA GLY A 191 -15.46 4.70 6.20
C GLY A 191 -15.47 6.11 5.58
N PHE A 192 -15.28 6.25 4.26
CA PHE A 192 -15.25 7.54 3.56
C PHE A 192 -16.47 7.80 2.68
N SER A 193 -17.48 6.95 2.73
CA SER A 193 -18.76 7.19 2.04
C SER A 193 -19.44 8.47 2.52
N ARG A 194 -20.05 9.20 1.58
CA ARG A 194 -20.76 10.45 1.84
C ARG A 194 -22.28 10.35 1.73
N THR A 195 -22.79 9.18 1.34
CA THR A 195 -24.23 8.87 1.28
C THR A 195 -24.52 7.55 1.99
N GLN A 196 -25.72 7.40 2.53
CA GLN A 196 -26.15 6.17 3.20
C GLN A 196 -26.13 4.99 2.24
N GLU A 197 -26.56 5.18 1.00
CA GLU A 197 -26.59 4.14 -0.02
C GLU A 197 -25.18 3.62 -0.35
N ALA A 198 -24.21 4.54 -0.57
CA ALA A 198 -22.81 4.17 -0.82
C ALA A 198 -22.17 3.44 0.38
N TYR A 199 -22.52 3.83 1.60
CA TYR A 199 -22.07 3.17 2.82
C TYR A 199 -22.63 1.74 2.92
N GLU A 200 -23.93 1.57 2.77
CA GLU A 200 -24.60 0.26 2.88
C GLU A 200 -24.09 -0.73 1.80
N ASP A 201 -23.94 -0.27 0.56
CA ASP A 201 -23.34 -1.09 -0.51
C ASP A 201 -21.90 -1.52 -0.17
N ALA A 202 -21.08 -0.61 0.31
CA ALA A 202 -19.68 -0.90 0.65
C ALA A 202 -19.56 -1.84 1.85
N VAL A 203 -20.31 -1.60 2.94
CA VAL A 203 -20.31 -2.44 4.15
C VAL A 203 -20.82 -3.85 3.86
N LYS A 204 -21.90 -3.98 3.09
CA LYS A 204 -22.44 -5.29 2.70
C LYS A 204 -21.40 -6.11 1.93
N LYS A 205 -20.74 -5.52 0.94
CA LYS A 205 -19.67 -6.18 0.16
C LYS A 205 -18.48 -6.55 1.03
N LEU A 206 -18.08 -5.68 1.96
CA LEU A 206 -16.99 -5.92 2.89
C LEU A 206 -17.27 -7.15 3.75
N PHE A 207 -18.39 -7.18 4.46
CA PHE A 207 -18.71 -8.28 5.38
C PHE A 207 -18.99 -9.59 4.64
N SER A 208 -19.74 -9.58 3.52
CA SER A 208 -19.91 -10.80 2.70
C SER A 208 -18.59 -11.36 2.16
N SER A 209 -17.59 -10.49 1.91
CA SER A 209 -16.27 -10.96 1.49
C SER A 209 -15.43 -11.47 2.66
N LEU A 210 -15.59 -10.93 3.87
CA LEU A 210 -14.97 -11.48 5.07
C LEU A 210 -15.55 -12.85 5.44
N GLU A 211 -16.88 -13.02 5.35
CA GLU A 211 -17.55 -14.31 5.52
C GLU A 211 -17.03 -15.36 4.50
N MET A 212 -16.91 -14.99 3.23
CA MET A 212 -16.33 -15.87 2.21
C MET A 212 -14.88 -16.26 2.54
N ILE A 213 -14.07 -15.36 3.07
CA ILE A 213 -12.69 -15.65 3.50
C ILE A 213 -12.69 -16.62 4.69
N ASP A 214 -13.59 -16.41 5.66
CA ASP A 214 -13.75 -17.28 6.83
C ASP A 214 -14.13 -18.71 6.41
N GLU A 215 -15.11 -18.87 5.51
CA GLU A 215 -15.50 -20.16 4.91
C GLU A 215 -14.32 -20.85 4.20
N ILE A 216 -13.47 -20.12 3.46
CA ILE A 216 -12.29 -20.67 2.80
C ILE A 216 -11.30 -21.22 3.86
N LEU A 217 -11.08 -20.47 4.94
CA LEU A 217 -10.10 -20.79 5.97
C LEU A 217 -10.62 -21.77 7.01
N GLU A 218 -11.91 -22.10 7.04
CA GLU A 218 -12.49 -23.11 7.97
C GLU A 218 -11.78 -24.46 7.85
N ASN A 219 -11.39 -24.85 6.64
CA ASN A 219 -10.78 -26.14 6.35
C ASN A 219 -9.41 -26.02 5.65
N LYS A 220 -8.82 -24.82 5.61
CA LYS A 220 -7.53 -24.55 4.96
C LYS A 220 -6.68 -23.62 5.80
N GLU A 221 -5.38 -23.82 5.77
CA GLU A 221 -4.43 -22.92 6.44
C GLU A 221 -4.14 -21.65 5.62
N TYR A 222 -4.30 -21.71 4.28
CA TYR A 222 -4.02 -20.63 3.35
C TYR A 222 -5.17 -20.41 2.37
N LEU A 223 -5.27 -19.19 1.83
CA LEU A 223 -6.33 -18.81 0.90
C LEU A 223 -6.29 -19.57 -0.41
N VAL A 224 -5.09 -19.86 -0.91
CA VAL A 224 -4.88 -20.53 -2.21
C VAL A 224 -3.87 -21.64 -2.06
N GLY A 225 -4.25 -22.85 -2.49
CA GLY A 225 -3.40 -24.04 -2.34
C GLY A 225 -3.17 -24.43 -0.87
N ASN A 226 -2.01 -25.03 -0.59
CA ASN A 226 -1.60 -25.44 0.76
C ASN A 226 -0.27 -24.75 1.15
N VAL A 227 -0.02 -23.54 0.67
CA VAL A 227 1.20 -22.79 0.88
C VAL A 227 0.88 -21.32 1.05
N LEU A 228 1.72 -20.60 1.80
CA LEU A 228 1.64 -19.16 1.92
C LEU A 228 1.84 -18.50 0.54
N THR A 229 0.90 -17.64 0.15
CA THR A 229 0.95 -16.90 -1.11
C THR A 229 0.82 -15.39 -0.90
N GLU A 230 1.01 -14.60 -1.97
CA GLU A 230 0.78 -13.16 -1.90
C GLU A 230 -0.69 -12.81 -1.56
N ALA A 231 -1.65 -13.73 -1.77
CA ALA A 231 -3.04 -13.49 -1.41
C ALA A 231 -3.21 -13.33 0.10
N ASP A 232 -2.60 -14.23 0.87
CA ASP A 232 -2.57 -14.15 2.34
C ASP A 232 -1.88 -12.87 2.80
N ILE A 233 -0.72 -12.56 2.21
CA ILE A 233 0.08 -11.38 2.55
C ILE A 233 -0.66 -10.07 2.21
N ARG A 234 -1.47 -10.04 1.17
CA ARG A 234 -2.30 -8.86 0.81
C ARG A 234 -3.47 -8.66 1.78
N LEU A 235 -4.01 -9.73 2.34
CA LEU A 235 -5.13 -9.68 3.28
C LEU A 235 -4.68 -9.29 4.69
N ILE A 236 -3.64 -9.95 5.21
CA ILE A 236 -3.17 -9.83 6.61
C ILE A 236 -3.06 -8.39 7.12
N PRO A 237 -2.46 -7.41 6.43
CA PRO A 237 -2.33 -6.05 6.95
C PRO A 237 -3.66 -5.36 7.25
N THR A 238 -4.71 -5.69 6.52
CA THR A 238 -6.06 -5.17 6.77
C THR A 238 -6.70 -5.87 7.96
N LEU A 239 -6.61 -7.20 8.05
CA LEU A 239 -7.17 -7.94 9.18
C LEU A 239 -6.53 -7.54 10.52
N LEU A 240 -5.19 -7.41 10.55
CA LEU A 240 -4.46 -6.97 11.75
C LEU A 240 -4.88 -5.57 12.26
N ARG A 241 -5.45 -4.74 11.40
CA ARG A 241 -5.93 -3.39 11.73
C ARG A 241 -7.45 -3.31 11.86
N PHE A 242 -8.16 -4.43 11.64
CA PHE A 242 -9.62 -4.37 11.52
C PHE A 242 -10.25 -3.84 12.81
N ASP A 243 -9.98 -4.48 13.94
CA ASP A 243 -10.56 -4.09 15.22
C ASP A 243 -10.02 -2.75 15.75
N SER A 244 -8.69 -2.56 15.66
CA SER A 244 -8.04 -1.41 16.28
C SER A 244 -8.12 -0.11 15.48
N VAL A 245 -8.39 -0.18 14.18
CA VAL A 245 -8.37 0.99 13.28
C VAL A 245 -9.65 1.06 12.43
N TYR A 246 -9.97 0.00 11.69
CA TYR A 246 -11.05 0.07 10.71
C TYR A 246 -12.43 -0.02 11.35
N TYR A 247 -12.60 -0.76 12.43
CA TYR A 247 -13.84 -0.77 13.18
C TYR A 247 -14.25 0.66 13.59
N CYS A 248 -13.33 1.43 14.17
CA CYS A 248 -13.57 2.83 14.49
C CYS A 248 -13.89 3.66 13.24
N LEU A 249 -13.15 3.45 12.14
CA LEU A 249 -13.39 4.17 10.88
C LEU A 249 -14.79 3.89 10.32
N LEU A 250 -15.31 2.67 10.45
CA LEU A 250 -16.64 2.28 9.98
C LEU A 250 -17.77 2.90 10.78
N TYR A 251 -17.58 3.11 12.09
CA TYR A 251 -18.64 3.52 13.01
C TYR A 251 -18.53 4.95 13.53
N THR A 252 -17.34 5.58 13.49
CA THR A 252 -17.07 6.92 14.03
C THR A 252 -16.73 7.97 12.99
N SER A 253 -16.45 7.60 11.75
CA SER A 253 -16.45 8.55 10.64
C SER A 253 -17.85 9.16 10.57
N PRO A 254 -17.99 10.48 10.29
CA PRO A 254 -19.30 11.07 10.13
C PRO A 254 -20.04 10.28 9.04
N SER A 255 -20.77 9.29 9.49
CA SER A 255 -21.67 8.51 8.67
C SER A 255 -22.79 9.47 8.23
N PRO A 256 -23.42 9.26 7.07
CA PRO A 256 -24.64 9.99 6.72
C PRO A 256 -25.72 9.96 7.81
N ARG A 257 -25.64 9.02 8.76
CA ARG A 257 -26.52 8.98 9.94
C ARG A 257 -26.25 10.11 10.94
N ASP A 258 -25.02 10.66 10.97
CA ASP A 258 -24.64 11.72 11.92
C ASP A 258 -24.96 13.12 11.41
N VAL A 259 -25.42 13.25 10.16
CA VAL A 259 -25.76 14.52 9.50
C VAL A 259 -27.27 14.81 9.58
N ILE A 260 -28.08 13.89 10.15
CA ILE A 260 -29.52 14.07 10.35
C ILE A 260 -29.76 14.33 11.84
N GLN A 261 -29.24 15.44 12.37
CA GLN A 261 -29.70 16.11 13.58
C GLN A 261 -29.88 17.60 13.32
#